data_9d673bb459567a8e0d92a17bc5a620a2
#
_entry.id   9d673bb459567a8e0d92a17bc5a620a2
#
_cell.length_a   1.000
_cell.length_b   1.000
_cell.length_c   1.000
_cell.angle_alpha   90.00
_cell.angle_beta   90.00
_cell.angle_gamma   90.00
#
_symmetry.space_group_name_H-M   'P 1'
#
loop_
_entity.id
_entity.type
_entity.pdbx_description
1 polymer ?
#
loop_
_entity_poly.entity_id
_entity_poly.type
_entity_poly.pdbx_seq_one_letter_code
_entity_poly.pdbx_strand_id
1 'polypeptide(L)'
;MAIRFVTSTEYELEIVVTVDDAIQANEEQKSAYLASGNLSDLGSVSNEATRFTIKALSPASRERAEIRAGAYTRSELGRLLWLQAPNDLEARARWHHDLTEDERTAYSEYTAYISRVYIEMIRESLVSIDGESASFEQIDLIRPDQVRSDTISELVVHIQRISLLGDSGK
;
A
#
# COMPACT_ATOMS: atom_id res chain seq x y z
N MET A 1 34.09 -11.90 -11.98
CA MET A 1 32.62 -11.74 -12.08
C MET A 1 32.19 -10.66 -11.09
N ALA A 2 31.88 -9.45 -11.56
CA ALA A 2 31.48 -8.37 -10.64
C ALA A 2 30.02 -8.57 -10.24
N ILE A 3 29.76 -8.79 -8.97
CA ILE A 3 28.40 -8.81 -8.42
C ILE A 3 27.90 -7.37 -8.45
N ARG A 4 27.00 -7.07 -9.37
CA ARG A 4 26.27 -5.79 -9.35
C ARG A 4 25.22 -5.88 -8.25
N PHE A 5 25.45 -5.19 -7.15
CA PHE A 5 24.39 -4.93 -6.19
C PHE A 5 23.44 -3.93 -6.84
N VAL A 6 22.26 -4.39 -7.25
CA VAL A 6 21.14 -3.48 -7.60
C VAL A 6 20.73 -2.79 -6.30
N THR A 7 20.93 -1.49 -6.22
CA THR A 7 20.43 -0.73 -5.07
C THR A 7 18.90 -0.79 -5.09
N SER A 8 18.26 -0.95 -3.95
CA SER A 8 16.79 -1.09 -3.83
C SER A 8 16.00 0.02 -4.54
N THR A 9 16.62 1.20 -4.73
CA THR A 9 16.04 2.37 -5.41
C THR A 9 15.97 2.25 -6.94
N GLU A 10 16.62 1.26 -7.54
CA GLU A 10 16.61 1.02 -9.00
C GLU A 10 15.64 -0.10 -9.39
N TYR A 11 15.00 -0.75 -8.41
CA TYR A 11 14.07 -1.83 -8.69
C TYR A 11 12.66 -1.27 -8.93
N GLU A 12 12.20 -1.40 -10.16
CA GLU A 12 10.84 -1.08 -10.57
C GLU A 12 10.05 -2.36 -10.81
N LEU A 13 8.79 -2.34 -10.45
CA LEU A 13 7.85 -3.44 -10.63
C LEU A 13 6.55 -2.93 -11.25
N GLU A 14 6.11 -3.61 -12.31
CA GLU A 14 4.76 -3.42 -12.84
C GLU A 14 3.78 -4.30 -12.07
N ILE A 15 2.71 -3.69 -11.60
CA ILE A 15 1.62 -4.34 -10.85
C ILE A 15 0.26 -3.93 -11.38
N VAL A 16 -0.75 -4.71 -11.04
CA VAL A 16 -2.17 -4.36 -11.17
C VAL A 16 -2.80 -4.40 -9.77
N VAL A 17 -3.95 -3.75 -9.58
CA VAL A 17 -4.71 -3.88 -8.34
C VAL A 17 -5.85 -4.86 -8.52
N THR A 18 -6.07 -5.73 -7.54
CA THR A 18 -7.05 -6.83 -7.64
C THR A 18 -8.51 -6.36 -7.59
N VAL A 19 -8.71 -5.10 -7.18
CA VAL A 19 -10.02 -4.42 -7.19
C VAL A 19 -10.37 -3.84 -8.56
N ASP A 20 -9.50 -3.97 -9.56
CA ASP A 20 -9.81 -3.60 -10.93
C ASP A 20 -10.82 -4.57 -11.54
N ASP A 21 -11.93 -4.06 -12.08
CA ASP A 21 -13.00 -4.87 -12.70
C ASP A 21 -12.51 -5.71 -13.88
N ALA A 22 -11.38 -5.33 -14.48
CA ALA A 22 -10.72 -6.10 -15.54
C ALA A 22 -9.96 -7.34 -15.00
N ILE A 23 -9.82 -7.48 -13.66
CA ILE A 23 -9.16 -8.63 -13.02
C ILE A 23 -10.18 -9.69 -12.63
N GLN A 24 -10.22 -10.78 -13.39
CA GLN A 24 -11.14 -11.91 -13.18
C GLN A 24 -10.47 -13.05 -12.39
N ALA A 25 -9.84 -12.73 -11.27
CA ALA A 25 -9.21 -13.71 -10.39
C ALA A 25 -10.13 -14.07 -9.22
N ASN A 26 -10.05 -15.31 -8.74
CA ASN A 26 -10.72 -15.71 -7.51
C ASN A 26 -9.94 -15.25 -6.27
N GLU A 27 -10.53 -15.37 -5.09
CA GLU A 27 -9.93 -14.86 -3.83
C GLU A 27 -8.60 -15.56 -3.47
N GLU A 28 -8.44 -16.84 -3.82
CA GLU A 28 -7.18 -17.57 -3.62
C GLU A 28 -6.07 -17.02 -4.51
N GLN A 29 -6.37 -16.76 -5.78
CA GLN A 29 -5.44 -16.17 -6.75
C GLN A 29 -5.06 -14.75 -6.35
N LYS A 30 -6.03 -13.92 -5.92
CA LYS A 30 -5.77 -12.56 -5.43
C LYS A 30 -4.87 -12.58 -4.20
N SER A 31 -5.16 -13.48 -3.24
CA SER A 31 -4.35 -13.64 -2.04
C SER A 31 -2.91 -14.09 -2.35
N ALA A 32 -2.75 -15.05 -3.26
CA ALA A 32 -1.43 -15.50 -3.73
C ALA A 32 -0.65 -14.36 -4.39
N TYR A 33 -1.30 -13.60 -5.26
CA TYR A 33 -0.71 -12.43 -5.91
C TYR A 33 -0.27 -11.35 -4.93
N LEU A 34 -1.12 -10.98 -3.97
CA LEU A 34 -0.77 -9.99 -2.95
C LEU A 34 0.44 -10.44 -2.11
N ALA A 35 0.57 -11.73 -1.86
CA ALA A 35 1.71 -12.29 -1.13
C ALA A 35 3.00 -12.32 -1.97
N SER A 36 2.93 -12.76 -3.22
CA SER A 36 4.10 -12.98 -4.09
C SER A 36 4.46 -11.76 -4.94
N GLY A 37 3.44 -11.05 -5.45
CA GLY A 37 3.54 -10.01 -6.47
C GLY A 37 3.73 -10.51 -7.89
N ASN A 38 3.59 -11.79 -8.12
CA ASN A 38 3.70 -12.36 -9.44
C ASN A 38 2.37 -12.27 -10.18
N LEU A 39 2.32 -11.55 -11.29
CA LEU A 39 1.11 -11.43 -12.12
C LEU A 39 0.58 -12.78 -12.59
N SER A 40 1.45 -13.81 -12.71
CA SER A 40 1.05 -15.16 -13.06
C SER A 40 0.10 -15.81 -12.05
N ASP A 41 0.10 -15.38 -10.80
CA ASP A 41 -0.76 -15.90 -9.75
C ASP A 41 -2.23 -15.51 -9.97
N LEU A 42 -2.48 -14.41 -10.70
CA LEU A 42 -3.81 -13.97 -11.11
C LEU A 42 -4.40 -14.81 -12.28
N GLY A 43 -3.59 -15.70 -12.86
CA GLY A 43 -3.95 -16.45 -14.07
C GLY A 43 -3.83 -15.58 -15.31
N SER A 44 -4.95 -15.12 -15.87
CA SER A 44 -4.93 -14.17 -17.00
C SER A 44 -5.25 -12.75 -16.54
N VAL A 45 -4.37 -11.81 -16.89
CA VAL A 45 -4.60 -10.38 -16.68
C VAL A 45 -5.03 -9.74 -17.99
N SER A 46 -6.20 -9.10 -17.99
CA SER A 46 -6.71 -8.38 -19.15
C SER A 46 -5.77 -7.24 -19.57
N ASN A 47 -5.71 -6.97 -20.89
CA ASN A 47 -5.00 -5.78 -21.38
C ASN A 47 -5.70 -4.46 -20.99
N GLU A 48 -6.94 -4.53 -20.53
CA GLU A 48 -7.72 -3.37 -20.06
C GLU A 48 -7.44 -3.07 -18.57
N ALA A 49 -6.75 -3.98 -17.85
CA ALA A 49 -6.39 -3.75 -16.46
C ALA A 49 -5.37 -2.61 -16.34
N THR A 50 -5.65 -1.69 -15.43
CA THR A 50 -4.74 -0.56 -15.14
C THR A 50 -3.42 -1.07 -14.57
N ARG A 51 -2.31 -0.67 -15.19
CA ARG A 51 -0.95 -1.09 -14.82
C ARG A 51 -0.23 0.05 -14.11
N PHE A 52 0.24 -0.23 -12.92
CA PHE A 52 1.04 0.70 -12.12
C PHE A 52 2.48 0.26 -12.13
N THR A 53 3.41 1.15 -12.48
CA THR A 53 4.84 0.93 -12.24
C THR A 53 5.23 1.62 -10.96
N ILE A 54 5.77 0.86 -10.02
CA ILE A 54 6.21 1.35 -8.71
C ILE A 54 7.69 1.02 -8.52
N LYS A 55 8.39 1.84 -7.75
CA LYS A 55 9.78 1.61 -7.33
C LYS A 55 9.90 1.35 -5.83
N ALA A 56 10.91 0.58 -5.45
CA ALA A 56 11.23 0.34 -4.05
C ALA A 56 11.62 1.65 -3.33
N LEU A 57 11.19 1.78 -2.07
CA LEU A 57 11.54 2.92 -1.23
C LEU A 57 12.81 2.63 -0.43
N SER A 58 13.78 3.53 -0.49
CA SER A 58 14.90 3.54 0.43
C SER A 58 14.43 3.93 1.85
N PRO A 59 15.22 3.61 2.91
CA PRO A 59 14.94 4.09 4.26
C PRO A 59 14.74 5.61 4.32
N ALA A 60 15.57 6.38 3.61
CA ALA A 60 15.44 7.84 3.54
C ALA A 60 14.16 8.30 2.84
N SER A 61 13.67 7.57 1.83
CA SER A 61 12.40 7.88 1.17
C SER A 61 11.21 7.59 2.07
N ARG A 62 11.27 6.51 2.87
CA ARG A 62 10.24 6.21 3.89
C ARG A 62 10.20 7.28 4.96
N GLU A 63 11.35 7.69 5.48
CA GLU A 63 11.44 8.77 6.46
C GLU A 63 10.86 10.09 5.91
N ARG A 64 11.16 10.43 4.66
CA ARG A 64 10.56 11.61 4.02
C ARG A 64 9.03 11.50 3.91
N ALA A 65 8.50 10.33 3.59
CA ALA A 65 7.05 10.10 3.54
C ALA A 65 6.42 10.32 4.92
N GLU A 66 7.01 9.79 6.00
CA GLU A 66 6.55 9.99 7.37
C GLU A 66 6.60 11.47 7.79
N ILE A 67 7.68 12.19 7.46
CA ILE A 67 7.82 13.62 7.75
C ILE A 67 6.74 14.43 7.02
N ARG A 68 6.48 14.16 5.74
CA ARG A 68 5.44 14.84 4.95
C ARG A 68 4.03 14.52 5.42
N ALA A 69 3.79 13.32 5.95
CA ALA A 69 2.51 12.96 6.55
C ALA A 69 2.17 13.79 7.80
N GLY A 70 3.15 14.51 8.32
CA GLY A 70 3.04 15.37 9.46
C GLY A 70 3.39 14.70 10.79
N ALA A 71 3.66 15.51 11.80
CA ALA A 71 3.94 15.00 13.14
C ALA A 71 2.70 14.30 13.70
N TYR A 72 2.84 13.03 14.01
CA TYR A 72 1.92 12.35 14.90
C TYR A 72 2.47 12.47 16.31
N THR A 73 1.69 13.07 17.21
CA THR A 73 1.97 13.00 18.65
C THR A 73 1.72 11.55 19.04
N ARG A 74 2.75 10.73 19.02
CA ARG A 74 2.67 9.28 19.17
C ARG A 74 2.04 8.91 20.51
N SER A 75 0.73 8.79 20.52
CA SER A 75 0.06 7.97 21.52
C SER A 75 0.40 6.52 21.18
N GLU A 76 1.24 5.90 21.99
CA GLU A 76 1.52 4.47 21.88
C GLU A 76 0.20 3.66 21.88
N LEU A 77 -0.80 4.16 22.59
CA LEU A 77 -2.15 3.61 22.62
C LEU A 77 -2.77 3.51 21.21
N GLY A 78 -2.73 4.59 20.42
CA GLY A 78 -3.30 4.56 19.06
C GLY A 78 -2.64 3.52 18.16
N ARG A 79 -1.30 3.37 18.26
CA ARG A 79 -0.55 2.36 17.54
C ARG A 79 -0.92 0.95 17.97
N LEU A 80 -1.00 0.69 19.27
CA LEU A 80 -1.36 -0.62 19.81
C LEU A 80 -2.78 -1.02 19.39
N LEU A 81 -3.73 -0.10 19.48
CA LEU A 81 -5.11 -0.33 19.05
C LEU A 81 -5.19 -0.64 17.55
N TRP A 82 -4.43 0.08 16.73
CA TRP A 82 -4.38 -0.19 15.29
C TRP A 82 -3.85 -1.60 14.97
N LEU A 83 -2.83 -2.05 15.70
CA LEU A 83 -2.28 -3.42 15.56
C LEU A 83 -3.24 -4.51 16.05
N GLN A 84 -4.11 -4.19 16.99
CA GLN A 84 -5.10 -5.12 17.56
C GLN A 84 -6.42 -5.13 16.79
N ALA A 85 -6.65 -4.13 15.94
CA ALA A 85 -7.91 -4.03 15.20
C ALA A 85 -8.14 -5.26 14.31
N PRO A 86 -9.33 -5.88 14.36
CA PRO A 86 -9.65 -7.01 13.51
C PRO A 86 -9.58 -6.65 12.03
N ASN A 87 -9.15 -7.59 11.19
CA ASN A 87 -9.15 -7.41 9.74
C ASN A 87 -10.56 -7.50 9.14
N ASP A 88 -11.42 -8.33 9.72
CA ASP A 88 -12.80 -8.46 9.31
C ASP A 88 -13.62 -7.19 9.66
N LEU A 89 -14.39 -6.70 8.69
CA LEU A 89 -15.12 -5.42 8.82
C LEU A 89 -16.17 -5.44 9.93
N GLU A 90 -16.93 -6.53 10.05
CA GLU A 90 -17.98 -6.64 11.08
C GLU A 90 -17.36 -6.81 12.47
N ALA A 91 -16.32 -7.63 12.58
CA ALA A 91 -15.57 -7.80 13.82
C ALA A 91 -14.92 -6.47 14.26
N ARG A 92 -14.36 -5.70 13.30
CA ARG A 92 -13.78 -4.39 13.56
C ARG A 92 -14.83 -3.38 14.02
N ALA A 93 -16.03 -3.38 13.44
CA ALA A 93 -17.10 -2.49 13.84
C ALA A 93 -17.56 -2.78 15.28
N ARG A 94 -17.70 -4.06 15.64
CA ARG A 94 -18.02 -4.47 17.03
C ARG A 94 -16.91 -4.09 18.00
N TRP A 95 -15.67 -4.43 17.68
CA TRP A 95 -14.50 -4.07 18.48
C TRP A 95 -14.40 -2.55 18.71
N HIS A 96 -14.59 -1.74 17.65
CA HIS A 96 -14.55 -0.29 17.75
C HIS A 96 -15.67 0.27 18.64
N HIS A 97 -16.84 -0.38 18.66
CA HIS A 97 -17.95 0.00 19.54
C HIS A 97 -17.60 -0.19 21.02
N ASP A 98 -16.82 -1.24 21.34
CA ASP A 98 -16.44 -1.60 22.70
C ASP A 98 -15.29 -0.73 23.27
N LEU A 99 -14.61 0.07 22.42
CA LEU A 99 -13.57 0.99 22.86
C LEU A 99 -14.17 2.15 23.68
N THR A 100 -13.41 2.63 24.64
CA THR A 100 -13.69 3.89 25.34
C THR A 100 -13.57 5.09 24.39
N GLU A 101 -14.05 6.25 24.79
CA GLU A 101 -13.96 7.48 23.97
C GLU A 101 -12.50 7.88 23.70
N ASP A 102 -11.63 7.79 24.70
CA ASP A 102 -10.20 8.07 24.55
C ASP A 102 -9.51 7.09 23.61
N GLU A 103 -9.84 5.80 23.70
CA GLU A 103 -9.31 4.77 22.79
C GLU A 103 -9.78 4.99 21.35
N ARG A 104 -11.06 5.31 21.14
CA ARG A 104 -11.60 5.65 19.81
C ARG A 104 -10.89 6.85 19.21
N THR A 105 -10.67 7.87 20.00
CA THR A 105 -9.95 9.08 19.58
C THR A 105 -8.52 8.73 19.18
N ALA A 106 -7.78 8.03 20.05
CA ALA A 106 -6.40 7.62 19.78
C ALA A 106 -6.30 6.71 18.53
N TYR A 107 -7.22 5.76 18.36
CA TYR A 107 -7.27 4.91 17.18
C TYR A 107 -7.55 5.70 15.91
N SER A 108 -8.51 6.62 15.93
CA SER A 108 -8.89 7.43 14.77
C SER A 108 -7.76 8.36 14.33
N GLU A 109 -7.08 9.01 15.27
CA GLU A 109 -5.92 9.87 15.00
C GLU A 109 -4.76 9.08 14.37
N TYR A 110 -4.48 7.88 14.90
CA TYR A 110 -3.44 7.02 14.35
C TYR A 110 -3.79 6.52 12.95
N THR A 111 -5.04 6.11 12.73
CA THR A 111 -5.52 5.66 11.41
C THR A 111 -5.43 6.78 10.38
N ALA A 112 -5.81 8.00 10.75
CA ALA A 112 -5.69 9.17 9.87
C ALA A 112 -4.21 9.49 9.54
N TYR A 113 -3.31 9.34 10.51
CA TYR A 113 -1.87 9.51 10.29
C TYR A 113 -1.33 8.45 9.32
N ILE A 114 -1.61 7.16 9.55
CA ILE A 114 -1.17 6.07 8.69
C ILE A 114 -1.69 6.23 7.26
N SER A 115 -2.94 6.68 7.09
CA SER A 115 -3.49 6.96 5.76
C SER A 115 -2.69 8.04 5.01
N ARG A 116 -2.25 9.09 5.71
CA ARG A 116 -1.38 10.12 5.12
C ARG A 116 0.01 9.56 4.77
N VAL A 117 0.59 8.72 5.65
CA VAL A 117 1.87 8.05 5.37
C VAL A 117 1.77 7.21 4.11
N TYR A 118 0.70 6.44 3.94
CA TYR A 118 0.47 5.61 2.75
C TYR A 118 0.41 6.44 1.46
N ILE A 119 -0.30 7.56 1.49
CA ILE A 119 -0.35 8.49 0.35
C ILE A 119 1.05 9.00 0.00
N GLU A 120 1.83 9.42 0.99
CA GLU A 120 3.19 9.92 0.75
C GLU A 120 4.15 8.82 0.28
N MET A 121 3.97 7.57 0.74
CA MET A 121 4.73 6.43 0.22
C MET A 121 4.43 6.19 -1.27
N ILE A 122 3.16 6.27 -1.67
CA ILE A 122 2.78 6.12 -3.08
C ILE A 122 3.38 7.27 -3.91
N ARG A 123 3.33 8.52 -3.43
CA ARG A 123 3.96 9.67 -4.11
C ARG A 123 5.45 9.49 -4.36
N GLU A 124 6.17 8.89 -3.41
CA GLU A 124 7.61 8.59 -3.55
C GLU A 124 7.89 7.40 -4.47
N SER A 125 6.96 6.44 -4.57
CA SER A 125 7.14 5.16 -5.25
C SER A 125 6.56 5.11 -6.66
N LEU A 126 5.43 5.79 -6.92
CA LEU A 126 4.73 5.72 -8.21
C LEU A 126 5.59 6.33 -9.33
N VAL A 127 5.80 5.58 -10.39
CA VAL A 127 6.58 5.98 -11.57
C VAL A 127 5.66 6.26 -12.76
N SER A 128 4.76 5.33 -13.06
CA SER A 128 3.85 5.45 -14.21
C SER A 128 2.53 4.72 -13.98
N ILE A 129 1.51 5.12 -14.75
CA ILE A 129 0.24 4.43 -14.90
C ILE A 129 0.07 4.14 -16.39
N ASP A 130 -0.18 2.90 -16.76
CA ASP A 130 -0.31 2.44 -18.16
C ASP A 130 0.87 2.86 -19.06
N GLY A 131 2.08 2.92 -18.47
CA GLY A 131 3.31 3.31 -19.16
C GLY A 131 3.51 4.82 -19.30
N GLU A 132 2.55 5.65 -18.92
CA GLU A 132 2.68 7.11 -18.90
C GLU A 132 3.14 7.59 -17.52
N SER A 133 4.11 8.51 -17.49
CA SER A 133 4.58 9.10 -16.23
C SER A 133 3.39 9.71 -15.46
N ALA A 134 3.24 9.31 -14.22
CA ALA A 134 2.05 9.60 -13.43
C ALA A 134 2.38 10.15 -12.05
N SER A 135 1.45 10.90 -11.48
CA SER A 135 1.45 11.33 -10.09
C SER A 135 0.30 10.70 -9.30
N PHE A 136 0.40 10.74 -7.96
CA PHE A 136 -0.65 10.22 -7.09
C PHE A 136 -2.04 10.82 -7.39
N GLU A 137 -2.09 12.09 -7.74
CA GLU A 137 -3.32 12.82 -8.02
C GLU A 137 -4.09 12.25 -9.22
N GLN A 138 -3.41 11.55 -10.12
CA GLN A 138 -4.06 10.89 -11.26
C GLN A 138 -4.83 9.63 -10.85
N ILE A 139 -4.52 9.03 -9.71
CA ILE A 139 -5.28 7.88 -9.17
C ILE A 139 -6.73 8.32 -8.87
N ASP A 140 -6.94 9.54 -8.41
CA ASP A 140 -8.27 10.09 -8.12
C ASP A 140 -9.16 10.21 -9.36
N LEU A 141 -8.55 10.41 -10.54
CA LEU A 141 -9.28 10.56 -11.81
C LEU A 141 -9.71 9.20 -12.39
N ILE A 142 -9.07 8.11 -11.96
CA ILE A 142 -9.29 6.77 -12.49
C ILE A 142 -10.32 5.99 -11.69
N ARG A 143 -10.48 6.29 -10.38
CA ARG A 143 -11.21 5.44 -9.44
C ARG A 143 -12.23 6.20 -8.60
N PRO A 144 -13.50 5.70 -8.48
CA PRO A 144 -14.48 6.18 -7.50
C PRO A 144 -14.00 5.98 -6.06
N ASP A 145 -14.50 6.79 -5.12
CA ASP A 145 -14.03 6.88 -3.73
C ASP A 145 -13.85 5.56 -2.96
N GLN A 146 -14.74 4.57 -3.15
CA GLN A 146 -14.62 3.27 -2.47
C GLN A 146 -13.46 2.44 -3.01
N VAL A 147 -13.30 2.37 -4.32
CA VAL A 147 -12.21 1.62 -4.99
C VAL A 147 -10.87 2.27 -4.74
N ARG A 148 -10.84 3.60 -4.48
CA ARG A 148 -9.63 4.35 -4.14
C ARG A 148 -8.96 3.84 -2.87
N SER A 149 -9.71 3.60 -1.80
CA SER A 149 -9.16 3.12 -0.52
C SER A 149 -8.47 1.77 -0.69
N ASP A 150 -9.11 0.87 -1.42
CA ASP A 150 -8.58 -0.47 -1.68
C ASP A 150 -7.37 -0.41 -2.61
N THR A 151 -7.43 0.42 -3.65
CA THR A 151 -6.28 0.68 -4.55
C THR A 151 -5.07 1.20 -3.78
N ILE A 152 -5.25 2.18 -2.89
CA ILE A 152 -4.18 2.71 -2.04
C ILE A 152 -3.59 1.61 -1.15
N SER A 153 -4.44 0.81 -0.52
CA SER A 153 -4.01 -0.27 0.36
C SER A 153 -3.18 -1.31 -0.38
N GLU A 154 -3.62 -1.75 -1.56
CA GLU A 154 -2.90 -2.73 -2.37
C GLU A 154 -1.57 -2.17 -2.90
N LEU A 155 -1.55 -0.94 -3.41
CA LEU A 155 -0.30 -0.28 -3.83
C LEU A 155 0.73 -0.27 -2.69
N VAL A 156 0.31 0.08 -1.47
CA VAL A 156 1.20 0.10 -0.30
C VAL A 156 1.72 -1.30 0.04
N VAL A 157 0.90 -2.33 -0.04
CA VAL A 157 1.34 -3.74 0.16
C VAL A 157 2.47 -4.09 -0.80
N HIS A 158 2.30 -3.78 -2.09
CA HIS A 158 3.33 -4.04 -3.10
C HIS A 158 4.59 -3.21 -2.88
N ILE A 159 4.46 -1.91 -2.57
CA ILE A 159 5.59 -1.02 -2.25
C ILE A 159 6.38 -1.53 -1.05
N GLN A 160 5.70 -1.91 0.02
CA GLN A 160 6.34 -2.45 1.23
C GLN A 160 7.09 -3.74 0.90
N ARG A 161 6.47 -4.66 0.15
CA ARG A 161 7.09 -5.92 -0.23
C ARG A 161 8.39 -5.73 -1.01
N ILE A 162 8.38 -4.93 -2.10
CA ILE A 162 9.59 -4.71 -2.90
C ILE A 162 10.66 -3.94 -2.13
N SER A 163 10.25 -3.08 -1.20
CA SER A 163 11.17 -2.31 -0.37
C SER A 163 11.86 -3.18 0.69
N LEU A 164 11.17 -4.20 1.23
CA LEU A 164 11.75 -5.17 2.16
C LEU A 164 12.73 -6.13 1.46
N LEU A 165 12.44 -6.55 0.23
CA LEU A 165 13.33 -7.40 -0.56
C LEU A 165 14.67 -6.73 -0.86
N GLY A 166 14.69 -5.40 -0.99
CA GLY A 166 15.90 -4.61 -1.13
C GLY A 166 16.78 -4.54 0.13
N ASP A 167 16.19 -4.69 1.31
CA ASP A 167 16.90 -4.67 2.60
C ASP A 167 17.48 -6.05 3.00
N SER A 168 16.99 -7.14 2.42
CA SER A 168 17.43 -8.52 2.73
C SER A 168 18.78 -8.89 2.09
N GLY A 169 19.39 -8.01 1.34
CA GLY A 169 20.66 -8.17 0.65
C GLY A 169 21.89 -7.62 1.40
N LYS A 170 21.78 -7.36 2.73
CA LYS A 170 22.93 -6.96 3.56
C LYS A 170 23.38 -8.08 4.46
#